data_4a21e463f1a816df06d38f33580fef67
#
_entry.id   4a21e463f1a816df06d38f33580fef67
#
_cell.length_a   1.000
_cell.length_b   1.000
_cell.length_c   1.000
_cell.angle_alpha   90.00
_cell.angle_beta   90.00
_cell.angle_gamma   90.00
#
_symmetry.space_group_name_H-M   'P 1'
#
loop_
_entity.id
_entity.type
_entity.pdbx_description
1 polymer ?
#
loop_
_entity_poly.entity_id
_entity_poly.type
_entity_poly.pdbx_seq_one_letter_code
_entity_poly.pdbx_strand_id
1 'polypeptide(L)'
;MCIRDSRKLKAEIELYNSENAIWHIERNIPNSAGNLALHLVGNLNGFIGETLGHTGYVRQRELEFSLRGIPKAELIRQIDETIAVVNSSLDKLTLEDLAKEFPVPVFGGKTTSTEYMLVHLASHLGYHLGQVNYHRRMLDE
;
A
#
# COMPACT_ATOMS: atom_id res chain seq x y z
N MET A 1 6.46 11.54 3.12
CA MET A 1 6.24 11.00 1.78
C MET A 1 5.18 9.90 1.79
N CYS A 2 5.35 8.77 2.46
CA CYS A 2 4.35 7.68 2.51
C CYS A 2 2.95 8.12 2.95
N ILE A 3 2.82 8.95 4.00
CA ILE A 3 1.53 9.43 4.48
C ILE A 3 0.81 10.29 3.44
N ARG A 4 1.54 11.20 2.77
CA ARG A 4 0.99 12.04 1.70
C ARG A 4 0.44 11.18 0.55
N ASP A 5 1.20 10.19 0.13
CA ASP A 5 0.85 9.38 -1.02
C ASP A 5 -0.24 8.35 -0.67
N SER A 6 -0.29 7.87 0.58
CA SER A 6 -1.41 7.06 1.08
C SER A 6 -2.72 7.87 1.12
N ARG A 7 -2.67 9.15 1.49
CA ARG A 7 -3.84 10.05 1.41
C ARG A 7 -4.29 10.28 -0.04
N LYS A 8 -3.34 10.37 -0.97
CA LYS A 8 -3.67 10.45 -2.40
C LYS A 8 -4.30 9.16 -2.91
N LEU A 9 -3.83 7.99 -2.47
CA LEU A 9 -4.46 6.71 -2.79
C LEU A 9 -5.91 6.68 -2.32
N LYS A 10 -6.18 7.10 -1.09
CA LYS A 10 -7.55 7.24 -0.57
C LYS A 10 -8.38 8.14 -1.49
N ALA A 11 -7.88 9.33 -1.81
CA ALA A 11 -8.57 10.28 -2.67
C ALA A 11 -8.89 9.70 -4.06
N GLU A 12 -7.97 8.93 -4.66
CA GLU A 12 -8.22 8.26 -5.94
C GLU A 12 -9.35 7.23 -5.82
N ILE A 13 -9.39 6.43 -4.75
CA ILE A 13 -10.49 5.47 -4.53
C ILE A 13 -11.82 6.20 -4.29
N GLU A 14 -11.83 7.30 -3.55
CA GLU A 14 -13.02 8.13 -3.31
C GLU A 14 -13.61 8.71 -4.61
N LEU A 15 -12.76 9.05 -5.57
CA LEU A 15 -13.14 9.67 -6.84
C LEU A 15 -13.81 8.71 -7.83
N TYR A 16 -13.76 7.39 -7.61
CA TYR A 16 -14.48 6.46 -8.48
C TYR A 16 -15.99 6.69 -8.42
N ASN A 17 -16.62 6.85 -9.58
CA ASN A 17 -18.07 6.97 -9.71
C ASN A 17 -18.77 5.63 -9.51
N SER A 18 -18.17 4.56 -10.05
CA SER A 18 -18.70 3.20 -9.98
C SER A 18 -17.84 2.30 -9.10
N GLU A 19 -18.44 1.63 -8.11
CA GLU A 19 -17.74 0.62 -7.33
C GLU A 19 -17.26 -0.57 -8.18
N ASN A 20 -18.01 -0.92 -9.22
CA ASN A 20 -17.62 -1.98 -10.14
C ASN A 20 -16.34 -1.60 -10.93
N ALA A 21 -16.19 -0.32 -11.28
CA ALA A 21 -15.00 0.15 -11.98
C ALA A 21 -13.72 -0.04 -11.17
N ILE A 22 -13.79 0.05 -9.83
CA ILE A 22 -12.64 -0.20 -8.95
C ILE A 22 -12.04 -1.60 -9.17
N TRP A 23 -12.86 -2.58 -9.53
CA TRP A 23 -12.49 -3.97 -9.71
C TRP A 23 -12.34 -4.39 -11.16
N HIS A 24 -12.51 -3.45 -12.10
CA HIS A 24 -12.42 -3.74 -13.52
C HIS A 24 -10.99 -4.13 -13.93
N ILE A 25 -10.92 -5.15 -14.82
CA ILE A 25 -9.67 -5.65 -15.39
C ILE A 25 -9.80 -5.54 -16.91
N GLU A 26 -8.83 -4.88 -17.52
CA GLU A 26 -8.72 -4.79 -18.98
C GLU A 26 -7.64 -5.73 -19.52
N ARG A 27 -7.68 -5.97 -20.83
CA ARG A 27 -6.83 -6.94 -21.52
C ARG A 27 -5.34 -6.81 -21.18
N ASN A 28 -4.82 -5.60 -21.10
CA ASN A 28 -3.41 -5.32 -20.83
C ASN A 28 -3.18 -4.71 -19.44
N ILE A 29 -4.21 -4.71 -18.58
CA ILE A 29 -4.18 -4.19 -17.22
C ILE A 29 -4.63 -5.32 -16.28
N PRO A 30 -3.70 -6.17 -15.82
CA PRO A 30 -4.05 -7.41 -15.11
C PRO A 30 -4.51 -7.19 -13.67
N ASN A 31 -4.22 -6.03 -13.09
CA ASN A 31 -4.57 -5.70 -11.71
C ASN A 31 -5.58 -4.56 -11.67
N SER A 32 -6.71 -4.79 -11.00
CA SER A 32 -7.68 -3.73 -10.75
C SER A 32 -7.15 -2.71 -9.74
N ALA A 33 -7.72 -1.52 -9.71
CA ALA A 33 -7.41 -0.51 -8.70
C ALA A 33 -7.66 -1.02 -7.28
N GLY A 34 -8.73 -1.79 -7.07
CA GLY A 34 -9.03 -2.42 -5.79
C GLY A 34 -7.93 -3.38 -5.33
N ASN A 35 -7.43 -4.24 -6.23
CA ASN A 35 -6.32 -5.13 -5.90
C ASN A 35 -5.02 -4.38 -5.64
N LEU A 36 -4.73 -3.31 -6.37
CA LEU A 36 -3.56 -2.47 -6.09
C LEU A 36 -3.68 -1.77 -4.74
N ALA A 37 -4.86 -1.28 -4.38
CA ALA A 37 -5.11 -0.70 -3.06
C ALA A 37 -4.91 -1.74 -1.94
N LEU A 38 -5.47 -2.95 -2.07
CA LEU A 38 -5.26 -4.04 -1.12
C LEU A 38 -3.78 -4.44 -1.02
N HIS A 39 -3.08 -4.48 -2.16
CA HIS A 39 -1.65 -4.78 -2.19
C HIS A 39 -0.84 -3.72 -1.43
N LEU A 40 -1.14 -2.45 -1.59
CA LEU A 40 -0.47 -1.38 -0.85
C LEU A 40 -0.80 -1.41 0.65
N VAL A 41 -2.05 -1.70 1.02
CA VAL A 41 -2.47 -1.90 2.41
C VAL A 41 -1.66 -3.04 3.04
N GLY A 42 -1.60 -4.20 2.39
CA GLY A 42 -0.85 -5.36 2.88
C GLY A 42 0.67 -5.11 2.94
N ASN A 43 1.22 -4.43 1.93
CA ASN A 43 2.63 -4.08 1.85
C ASN A 43 3.05 -3.15 3.00
N LEU A 44 2.34 -2.05 3.22
CA LEU A 44 2.67 -1.08 4.26
C LEU A 44 2.44 -1.63 5.67
N ASN A 45 1.32 -2.35 5.90
CA ASN A 45 1.06 -2.99 7.19
C ASN A 45 2.09 -4.08 7.51
N GLY A 46 2.55 -4.85 6.52
CA GLY A 46 3.55 -5.88 6.72
C GLY A 46 4.95 -5.30 7.00
N PHE A 47 5.45 -4.46 6.10
CA PHE A 47 6.82 -3.97 6.20
C PHE A 47 7.01 -2.82 7.19
N ILE A 48 6.05 -1.94 7.34
CA ILE A 48 6.13 -0.84 8.32
C ILE A 48 5.40 -1.22 9.60
N GLY A 49 4.14 -1.62 9.51
CA GLY A 49 3.32 -1.91 10.68
C GLY A 49 3.88 -3.06 11.51
N GLU A 50 4.05 -4.23 10.93
CA GLU A 50 4.55 -5.41 11.66
C GLU A 50 6.05 -5.33 11.92
N THR A 51 6.86 -5.13 10.87
CA THR A 51 8.31 -5.23 11.01
C THR A 51 8.92 -4.11 11.87
N LEU A 52 8.42 -2.89 11.75
CA LEU A 52 8.93 -1.73 12.51
C LEU A 52 8.04 -1.35 13.69
N GLY A 53 6.73 -1.53 13.55
CA GLY A 53 5.75 -1.15 14.56
C GLY A 53 5.28 -2.29 15.48
N HIS A 54 5.61 -3.54 15.18
CA HIS A 54 5.23 -4.74 15.96
C HIS A 54 3.71 -4.83 16.21
N THR A 55 2.93 -4.62 15.16
CA THR A 55 1.46 -4.60 15.26
C THR A 55 0.81 -5.98 15.35
N GLY A 56 1.53 -7.05 15.06
CA GLY A 56 0.98 -8.40 14.95
C GLY A 56 0.28 -8.66 13.61
N TYR A 57 0.41 -7.78 12.62
CA TYR A 57 -0.21 -7.94 11.32
C TYR A 57 0.33 -9.16 10.57
N VAL A 58 -0.56 -10.04 10.14
CA VAL A 58 -0.23 -11.21 9.31
C VAL A 58 -0.64 -10.94 7.87
N ARG A 59 0.33 -10.75 6.99
CA ARG A 59 0.09 -10.46 5.58
C ARG A 59 -0.42 -11.69 4.82
N GLN A 60 -1.51 -11.53 4.09
CA GLN A 60 -2.08 -12.56 3.21
C GLN A 60 -1.99 -12.10 1.74
N ARG A 61 -0.78 -12.14 1.20
CA ARG A 61 -0.47 -11.56 -0.11
C ARG A 61 -1.34 -12.10 -1.25
N GLU A 62 -1.71 -13.36 -1.22
CA GLU A 62 -2.56 -13.98 -2.24
C GLU A 62 -3.95 -13.33 -2.29
N LEU A 63 -4.51 -12.95 -1.14
CA LEU A 63 -5.80 -12.29 -1.06
C LEU A 63 -5.77 -10.87 -1.62
N GLU A 64 -4.63 -10.18 -1.57
CA GLU A 64 -4.46 -8.84 -2.14
C GLU A 64 -4.79 -8.82 -3.65
N PHE A 65 -4.51 -9.91 -4.35
CA PHE A 65 -4.72 -10.03 -5.80
C PHE A 65 -5.92 -10.89 -6.20
N SER A 66 -6.47 -11.68 -5.30
CA SER A 66 -7.61 -12.57 -5.59
C SER A 66 -8.96 -12.03 -5.15
N LEU A 67 -9.02 -11.19 -4.12
CA LEU A 67 -10.27 -10.60 -3.66
C LEU A 67 -10.88 -9.66 -4.70
N ARG A 68 -12.21 -9.62 -4.73
CA ARG A 68 -13.02 -8.77 -5.61
C ARG A 68 -14.23 -8.24 -4.85
N GLY A 69 -14.77 -7.12 -5.32
CA GLY A 69 -16.07 -6.64 -4.87
C GLY A 69 -16.14 -6.16 -3.41
N ILE A 70 -14.99 -5.85 -2.80
CA ILE A 70 -15.00 -5.20 -1.47
C ILE A 70 -15.61 -3.80 -1.64
N PRO A 71 -16.59 -3.43 -0.81
CA PRO A 71 -17.21 -2.11 -0.90
C PRO A 71 -16.18 -0.98 -0.81
N LYS A 72 -16.39 0.09 -1.58
CA LYS A 72 -15.51 1.28 -1.59
C LYS A 72 -15.27 1.82 -0.17
N ALA A 73 -16.32 1.89 0.64
CA ALA A 73 -16.21 2.34 2.04
C ALA A 73 -15.25 1.48 2.87
N GLU A 74 -15.24 0.17 2.66
CA GLU A 74 -14.34 -0.76 3.35
C GLU A 74 -12.89 -0.60 2.89
N LEU A 75 -12.66 -0.40 1.58
CA LEU A 75 -11.31 -0.09 1.08
C LEU A 75 -10.77 1.20 1.70
N ILE A 76 -11.60 2.24 1.75
CA ILE A 76 -11.23 3.52 2.36
C ILE A 76 -10.90 3.35 3.85
N ARG A 77 -11.70 2.57 4.59
CA ARG A 77 -11.45 2.27 5.99
C ARG A 77 -10.09 1.59 6.18
N GLN A 78 -9.77 0.58 5.36
CA GLN A 78 -8.49 -0.12 5.41
C GLN A 78 -7.31 0.82 5.08
N ILE A 79 -7.46 1.71 4.12
CA ILE A 79 -6.43 2.72 3.80
C ILE A 79 -6.25 3.68 4.98
N ASP A 80 -7.31 4.17 5.60
CA ASP A 80 -7.24 5.07 6.77
C ASP A 80 -6.55 4.39 7.96
N GLU A 81 -6.88 3.13 8.25
CA GLU A 81 -6.20 2.35 9.29
C GLU A 81 -4.71 2.16 8.98
N THR A 82 -4.38 1.89 7.72
CA THR A 82 -2.99 1.77 7.27
C THR A 82 -2.23 3.07 7.45
N ILE A 83 -2.83 4.22 7.12
CA ILE A 83 -2.22 5.54 7.35
C ILE A 83 -1.90 5.74 8.83
N ALA A 84 -2.83 5.40 9.72
CA ALA A 84 -2.63 5.50 11.17
C ALA A 84 -1.50 4.59 11.66
N VAL A 85 -1.45 3.34 11.20
CA VAL A 85 -0.40 2.38 11.52
C VAL A 85 0.97 2.86 11.04
N VAL A 86 1.08 3.31 9.79
CA VAL A 86 2.33 3.84 9.23
C VAL A 86 2.81 5.04 10.03
N ASN A 87 1.91 5.98 10.34
CA ASN A 87 2.25 7.17 11.11
C ASN A 87 2.79 6.79 12.51
N SER A 88 2.06 5.99 13.25
CA SER A 88 2.47 5.59 14.60
C SER A 88 3.75 4.74 14.63
N SER A 89 3.98 3.93 13.61
CA SER A 89 5.20 3.11 13.49
C SER A 89 6.42 3.96 13.17
N LEU A 90 6.29 4.92 12.26
CA LEU A 90 7.38 5.82 11.88
C LEU A 90 7.73 6.83 12.98
N ASP A 91 6.74 7.29 13.74
CA ASP A 91 6.96 8.24 14.85
C ASP A 91 7.84 7.66 15.97
N LYS A 92 7.95 6.34 16.05
CA LYS A 92 8.79 5.64 17.04
C LYS A 92 10.25 5.50 16.59
N LEU A 93 10.56 5.72 15.31
CA LEU A 93 11.90 5.53 14.77
C LEU A 93 12.80 6.73 15.09
N THR A 94 14.02 6.42 15.49
CA THR A 94 15.10 7.41 15.65
C THR A 94 15.99 7.46 14.40
N LEU A 95 16.85 8.47 14.31
CA LEU A 95 17.87 8.54 13.24
C LEU A 95 18.82 7.33 13.28
N GLU A 96 19.12 6.84 14.47
CA GLU A 96 19.94 5.64 14.64
C GLU A 96 19.23 4.39 14.09
N ASP A 97 17.92 4.27 14.29
CA ASP A 97 17.13 3.14 13.76
C ASP A 97 17.11 3.12 12.24
N LEU A 98 17.14 4.28 11.58
CA LEU A 98 17.20 4.37 10.12
C LEU A 98 18.49 3.78 9.55
N ALA A 99 19.60 3.89 10.25
CA ALA A 99 20.88 3.35 9.82
C ALA A 99 21.02 1.84 10.07
N LYS A 100 20.19 1.27 10.95
CA LYS A 100 20.22 -0.18 11.26
C LYS A 100 19.74 -1.01 10.08
N GLU A 101 20.17 -2.25 10.04
CA GLU A 101 19.70 -3.25 9.09
C GLU A 101 18.18 -3.45 9.26
N PHE A 102 17.46 -3.48 8.12
CA PHE A 102 16.04 -3.81 8.12
C PHE A 102 15.86 -5.28 8.57
N PRO A 103 14.98 -5.57 9.54
CA PRO A 103 14.95 -6.89 10.22
C PRO A 103 14.62 -8.07 9.32
N VAL A 104 14.02 -7.83 8.16
CA VAL A 104 13.60 -8.89 7.22
C VAL A 104 14.41 -8.78 5.93
N PRO A 105 15.05 -9.86 5.46
CA PRO A 105 15.74 -9.86 4.18
C PRO A 105 14.72 -9.67 3.04
N VAL A 106 15.05 -8.76 2.13
CA VAL A 106 14.26 -8.42 0.93
C VAL A 106 15.16 -8.50 -0.31
N PHE A 107 14.67 -8.19 -1.49
CA PHE A 107 15.47 -8.16 -2.72
C PHE A 107 16.29 -9.45 -2.98
N GLY A 108 15.62 -10.60 -2.95
CA GLY A 108 16.29 -11.89 -3.20
C GLY A 108 17.13 -12.38 -2.01
N GLY A 109 16.74 -12.03 -0.79
CA GLY A 109 17.41 -12.44 0.46
C GLY A 109 18.58 -11.53 0.86
N LYS A 110 18.75 -10.38 0.21
CA LYS A 110 19.75 -9.39 0.59
C LYS A 110 19.26 -8.51 1.72
N THR A 111 20.18 -8.13 2.59
CA THR A 111 19.92 -7.17 3.67
C THR A 111 20.07 -5.73 3.16
N THR A 112 19.38 -4.80 3.79
CA THR A 112 19.47 -3.38 3.48
C THR A 112 19.24 -2.55 4.74
N SER A 113 19.57 -1.25 4.71
CA SER A 113 19.22 -0.37 5.83
C SER A 113 17.72 -0.09 5.90
N THR A 114 17.24 0.24 7.08
CA THR A 114 15.85 0.66 7.29
C THR A 114 15.52 1.88 6.44
N GLU A 115 16.42 2.87 6.36
CA GLU A 115 16.24 4.05 5.50
C GLU A 115 16.04 3.67 4.04
N TYR A 116 16.90 2.81 3.49
CA TYR A 116 16.77 2.35 2.11
C TYR A 116 15.43 1.66 1.87
N MET A 117 15.02 0.79 2.81
CA MET A 117 13.73 0.09 2.69
C MET A 117 12.55 1.07 2.71
N LEU A 118 12.58 2.10 3.56
CA LEU A 118 11.54 3.12 3.59
C LEU A 118 11.46 3.93 2.29
N VAL A 119 12.61 4.27 1.68
CA VAL A 119 12.66 4.92 0.37
C VAL A 119 12.07 4.00 -0.71
N HIS A 120 12.43 2.72 -0.69
CA HIS A 120 11.87 1.72 -1.60
C HIS A 120 10.34 1.61 -1.47
N LEU A 121 9.81 1.52 -0.24
CA LEU A 121 8.37 1.45 0.01
C LEU A 121 7.64 2.72 -0.45
N ALA A 122 8.25 3.89 -0.29
CA ALA A 122 7.69 5.14 -0.78
C ALA A 122 7.63 5.18 -2.31
N SER A 123 8.67 4.69 -2.98
CA SER A 123 8.74 4.59 -4.45
C SER A 123 7.71 3.58 -4.97
N HIS A 124 7.58 2.44 -4.33
CA HIS A 124 6.60 1.40 -4.65
C HIS A 124 5.16 1.93 -4.52
N LEU A 125 4.87 2.65 -3.44
CA LEU A 125 3.57 3.30 -3.24
C LEU A 125 3.28 4.31 -4.36
N GLY A 126 4.24 5.17 -4.70
CA GLY A 126 4.10 6.15 -5.78
C GLY A 126 3.86 5.50 -7.14
N TYR A 127 4.56 4.39 -7.44
CA TYR A 127 4.37 3.63 -8.67
C TYR A 127 2.93 3.09 -8.80
N HIS A 128 2.41 2.43 -7.78
CA HIS A 128 1.05 1.90 -7.81
C HIS A 128 -0.02 2.98 -7.72
N LEU A 129 0.23 4.07 -7.01
CA LEU A 129 -0.66 5.23 -6.98
C LEU A 129 -0.87 5.80 -8.39
N GLY A 130 0.19 5.91 -9.18
CA GLY A 130 0.11 6.30 -10.58
C GLY A 130 -0.77 5.36 -11.41
N GLN A 131 -0.62 4.05 -11.20
CA GLN A 131 -1.45 3.03 -11.87
C GLN A 131 -2.93 3.16 -11.49
N VAL A 132 -3.25 3.36 -10.21
CA VAL A 132 -4.64 3.56 -9.74
C VAL A 132 -5.24 4.83 -10.34
N ASN A 133 -4.49 5.93 -10.39
CA ASN A 133 -4.95 7.18 -11.02
C ASN A 133 -5.29 7.00 -12.50
N TYR A 134 -4.39 6.36 -13.27
CA TYR A 134 -4.64 6.11 -14.69
C TYR A 134 -5.78 5.11 -14.89
N HIS A 135 -5.85 4.05 -14.10
CA HIS A 135 -6.94 3.08 -14.14
C HIS A 135 -8.30 3.79 -13.98
N ARG A 136 -8.44 4.65 -12.95
CA ARG A 136 -9.68 5.41 -12.75
C ARG A 136 -10.00 6.29 -13.96
N ARG A 137 -9.04 7.07 -14.45
CA ARG A 137 -9.24 8.02 -15.54
C ARG A 137 -9.57 7.35 -16.87
N MET A 138 -9.18 6.10 -17.05
CA MET A 138 -9.40 5.35 -18.30
C MET A 138 -10.65 4.46 -18.24
N LEU A 139 -11.03 3.97 -17.06
CA LEU A 139 -11.99 2.87 -16.92
C LEU A 139 -13.21 3.21 -16.05
N ASP A 140 -13.24 4.36 -15.40
CA ASP A 140 -14.36 4.82 -14.59
C ASP A 140 -15.14 5.90 -15.38
N GLU A 141 -16.17 5.48 -16.12
CA GLU A 141 -17.05 6.34 -16.91
C GLU A 141 -18.18 6.94 -16.06
#